data_9c7608392a69bd261bed622082c08fa6
#
_entry.id   9c7608392a69bd261bed622082c08fa6
#
_cell.length_a   1.000
_cell.length_b   1.000
_cell.length_c   1.000
_cell.angle_alpha   90.00
_cell.angle_beta   90.00
_cell.angle_gamma   90.00
#
_symmetry.space_group_name_H-M   'P 1'
#
loop_
_entity.id
_entity.type
_entity.pdbx_description
1 polymer ?
#
loop_
_entity_poly.entity_id
_entity_poly.type
_entity_poly.pdbx_seq_one_letter_code
_entity_poly.pdbx_strand_id
1 'polypeptide(L)'
;MVADRSRPVRFAVSRVGTTRLVLVIGPWALKFARGERGRRCNRYEAELFASVDERRRAMLCPVRWCSSGGGLLIMASARPLTASDHENLLDGDGFPDWDYMPGEDSDPFEPKASDWGRINGRLVAVDYSTPAHDTAEDLAEMRRAAYGK
;
A
#
# COMPACT_ATOMS: atom_id res chain seq x y z
N MET A 1 5.84 -13.85 33.67
CA MET A 1 4.94 -13.85 32.50
C MET A 1 5.68 -14.48 31.33
N VAL A 2 5.32 -15.71 31.01
CA VAL A 2 5.97 -16.44 29.93
C VAL A 2 5.26 -16.02 28.64
N ALA A 3 6.02 -15.40 27.73
CA ALA A 3 5.50 -15.12 26.40
C ALA A 3 5.12 -16.46 25.74
N ASP A 4 3.88 -16.58 25.33
CA ASP A 4 3.42 -17.76 24.58
C ASP A 4 4.15 -17.77 23.23
N ARG A 5 5.19 -18.62 23.16
CA ARG A 5 5.98 -18.84 21.94
C ARG A 5 5.31 -19.78 20.95
N SER A 6 4.08 -20.20 21.22
CA SER A 6 3.40 -21.24 20.45
C SER A 6 2.44 -20.72 19.36
N ARG A 7 2.42 -19.42 19.09
CA ARG A 7 1.67 -18.93 17.93
C ARG A 7 2.40 -19.33 16.65
N PRO A 8 1.81 -20.19 15.84
CA PRO A 8 2.44 -20.56 14.58
C PRO A 8 2.63 -19.31 13.73
N VAL A 9 3.82 -19.17 13.17
CA VAL A 9 4.09 -18.12 12.18
C VAL A 9 3.11 -18.38 11.03
N ARG A 10 2.13 -17.50 10.88
CA ARG A 10 1.17 -17.62 9.79
C ARG A 10 1.79 -17.04 8.53
N PHE A 11 2.05 -17.92 7.57
CA PHE A 11 2.33 -17.55 6.21
C PHE A 11 1.01 -17.43 5.47
N ALA A 12 0.73 -16.27 4.90
CA ALA A 12 -0.40 -16.12 4.00
C ALA A 12 0.04 -15.31 2.79
N VAL A 13 -0.19 -15.85 1.58
CA VAL A 13 -0.14 -15.04 0.37
C VAL A 13 -1.37 -14.15 0.42
N SER A 14 -1.16 -12.89 0.79
CA SER A 14 -2.24 -11.94 0.98
C SER A 14 -2.83 -11.46 -0.34
N ARG A 15 -1.98 -11.27 -1.35
CA ARG A 15 -2.39 -10.68 -2.62
C ARG A 15 -1.38 -10.96 -3.72
N VAL A 16 -1.87 -11.42 -4.87
CA VAL A 16 -1.12 -11.41 -6.13
C VAL A 16 -1.69 -10.29 -6.98
N GLY A 17 -1.02 -9.14 -6.98
CA GLY A 17 -1.36 -8.02 -7.85
C GLY A 17 -0.60 -8.05 -9.16
N THR A 18 -0.93 -7.13 -10.08
CA THR A 18 -0.23 -6.98 -11.36
C THR A 18 1.20 -6.49 -11.19
N THR A 19 1.49 -5.73 -10.14
CA THR A 19 2.79 -5.11 -9.90
C THR A 19 3.59 -5.76 -8.78
N ARG A 20 2.92 -6.38 -7.81
CA ARG A 20 3.59 -6.93 -6.62
C ARG A 20 2.92 -8.20 -6.11
N LEU A 21 3.73 -9.06 -5.53
CA LEU A 21 3.29 -10.18 -4.70
C LEU A 21 3.44 -9.79 -3.24
N VAL A 22 2.38 -9.93 -2.45
CA VAL A 22 2.40 -9.62 -1.01
C VAL A 22 2.33 -10.90 -0.20
N LEU A 23 3.33 -11.10 0.65
CA LEU A 23 3.43 -12.23 1.57
C LEU A 23 3.36 -11.70 3.00
N VAL A 24 2.42 -12.20 3.80
CA VAL A 24 2.30 -11.85 5.22
C VAL A 24 2.98 -12.90 6.07
N ILE A 25 3.95 -12.47 6.88
CA ILE A 25 4.70 -13.32 7.82
C ILE A 25 4.66 -12.66 9.20
N GLY A 26 3.83 -13.19 10.10
CA GLY A 26 3.69 -12.64 11.45
C GLY A 26 3.33 -11.14 11.42
N PRO A 27 4.14 -10.26 12.05
CA PRO A 27 3.85 -8.83 12.11
C PRO A 27 4.26 -8.07 10.85
N TRP A 28 4.72 -8.75 9.79
CA TRP A 28 5.27 -8.13 8.60
C TRP A 28 4.53 -8.52 7.33
N ALA A 29 4.37 -7.55 6.44
CA ALA A 29 3.93 -7.74 5.06
C ALA A 29 5.11 -7.47 4.13
N LEU A 30 5.47 -8.44 3.31
CA LEU A 30 6.57 -8.36 2.35
C LEU A 30 5.98 -8.15 0.96
N LYS A 31 6.34 -7.05 0.32
CA LYS A 31 5.89 -6.71 -1.04
C LYS A 31 7.04 -6.95 -2.02
N PHE A 32 6.98 -8.05 -2.75
CA PHE A 32 7.93 -8.38 -3.80
C PHE A 32 7.52 -7.74 -5.11
N ALA A 33 8.42 -6.98 -5.71
CA ALA A 33 8.15 -6.34 -6.99
C ALA A 33 8.06 -7.37 -8.12
N ARG A 34 7.08 -7.18 -8.99
CA ARG A 34 6.94 -7.91 -10.25
C ARG A 34 7.31 -6.96 -11.39
N GLY A 35 8.61 -6.90 -11.72
CA GLY A 35 9.12 -6.01 -12.74
C GLY A 35 9.38 -4.58 -12.25
N GLU A 36 9.74 -3.70 -13.18
CA GLU A 36 10.17 -2.33 -12.86
C GLU A 36 9.04 -1.47 -12.28
N ARG A 37 7.82 -1.67 -12.74
CA ARG A 37 6.65 -0.95 -12.21
C ARG A 37 6.44 -1.25 -10.72
N GLY A 38 6.58 -2.49 -10.31
CA GLY A 38 6.52 -2.89 -8.91
C GLY A 38 7.65 -2.31 -8.06
N ARG A 39 8.86 -2.25 -8.61
CA ARG A 39 10.01 -1.60 -7.94
C ARG A 39 9.77 -0.12 -7.71
N ARG A 40 9.23 0.55 -8.71
CA ARG A 40 8.87 1.97 -8.60
C ARG A 40 7.80 2.19 -7.53
N CYS A 41 6.78 1.34 -7.47
CA CYS A 41 5.76 1.39 -6.44
C CYS A 41 6.35 1.20 -5.04
N ASN A 42 7.23 0.23 -4.86
CA ASN A 42 7.90 0.00 -3.57
C ASN A 42 8.75 1.19 -3.14
N ARG A 43 9.55 1.76 -4.03
CA ARG A 43 10.34 2.95 -3.73
C ARG A 43 9.47 4.14 -3.37
N TYR A 44 8.38 4.34 -4.11
CA TYR A 44 7.44 5.43 -3.86
C TYR A 44 6.82 5.34 -2.46
N GLU A 45 6.33 4.17 -2.07
CA GLU A 45 5.75 3.97 -0.75
C GLU A 45 6.77 4.22 0.37
N ALA A 46 8.01 3.74 0.20
CA ALA A 46 9.08 3.95 1.18
C ALA A 46 9.45 5.45 1.30
N GLU A 47 9.58 6.15 0.21
CA GLU A 47 9.90 7.59 0.18
C GLU A 47 8.75 8.42 0.75
N LEU A 48 7.52 8.12 0.37
CA LEU A 48 6.35 8.82 0.89
C LEU A 48 6.26 8.69 2.41
N PHE A 49 6.36 7.47 2.92
CA PHE A 49 6.28 7.23 4.36
C PHE A 49 7.38 7.98 5.13
N ALA A 50 8.59 8.06 4.57
CA ALA A 50 9.71 8.74 5.19
C ALA A 50 9.58 10.27 5.15
N SER A 51 8.93 10.84 4.13
CA SER A 51 8.95 12.27 3.82
C SER A 51 7.75 13.06 4.34
N VAL A 52 6.61 12.40 4.61
CA VAL A 52 5.39 13.08 5.05
C VAL A 52 5.43 13.45 6.54
N ASP A 53 4.58 14.41 6.92
CA ASP A 53 4.41 14.80 8.31
C ASP A 53 3.76 13.69 9.16
N GLU A 54 3.74 13.89 10.47
CA GLU A 54 3.21 12.89 11.41
C GLU A 54 1.72 12.59 11.18
N ARG A 55 0.93 13.61 10.84
CA ARG A 55 -0.50 13.45 10.59
C ARG A 55 -0.77 12.54 9.39
N ARG A 56 -0.08 12.80 8.28
CA ARG A 56 -0.20 11.98 7.07
C ARG A 56 0.41 10.60 7.28
N ARG A 57 1.54 10.50 7.97
CA ARG A 57 2.18 9.22 8.28
C ARG A 57 1.27 8.32 9.11
N ALA A 58 0.44 8.87 9.99
CA ALA A 58 -0.53 8.12 10.76
C ALA A 58 -1.64 7.48 9.90
N MET A 59 -1.86 7.96 8.69
CA MET A 59 -2.80 7.37 7.73
C MET A 59 -2.20 6.23 6.92
N LEU A 60 -0.88 6.03 6.98
CA LEU A 60 -0.14 5.06 6.19
C LEU A 60 0.29 3.87 7.03
N CYS A 61 0.23 2.68 6.44
CA CYS A 61 0.82 1.49 7.05
C CYS A 61 2.34 1.68 7.15
N PRO A 62 2.95 1.48 8.34
CA PRO A 62 4.37 1.76 8.51
C PRO A 62 5.28 0.94 7.61
N VAL A 63 6.20 1.60 6.94
CA VAL A 63 7.30 0.97 6.21
C VAL A 63 8.42 0.67 7.22
N ARG A 64 8.90 -0.57 7.21
CA ARG A 64 10.01 -1.01 8.07
C ARG A 64 11.34 -1.02 7.33
N TRP A 65 11.32 -1.36 6.06
CA TRP A 65 12.52 -1.43 5.24
C TRP A 65 12.18 -1.53 3.76
N CYS A 66 13.05 -1.01 2.93
CA CYS A 66 12.95 -1.14 1.48
C CYS A 66 14.34 -1.38 0.90
N SER A 67 14.48 -2.34 -0.01
CA SER A 67 15.74 -2.52 -0.74
C SER A 67 16.00 -1.31 -1.65
N SER A 68 17.27 -1.01 -1.91
CA SER A 68 17.68 0.16 -2.69
C SER A 68 17.09 0.18 -4.10
N GLY A 69 16.94 -0.98 -4.72
CA GLY A 69 16.32 -1.14 -6.04
C GLY A 69 14.81 -1.23 -6.02
N GLY A 70 14.18 -1.28 -4.84
CA GLY A 70 12.73 -1.45 -4.71
C GLY A 70 12.22 -2.87 -4.95
N GLY A 71 13.10 -3.86 -5.04
CA GLY A 71 12.72 -5.25 -5.25
C GLY A 71 11.88 -5.83 -4.11
N LEU A 72 12.16 -5.40 -2.88
CA LEU A 72 11.46 -5.82 -1.68
C LEU A 72 11.15 -4.62 -0.79
N LEU A 73 9.89 -4.50 -0.38
CA LEU A 73 9.43 -3.57 0.63
C LEU A 73 8.85 -4.36 1.80
N ILE A 74 9.26 -4.03 3.02
CA ILE A 74 8.72 -4.61 4.25
C ILE A 74 7.90 -3.57 4.98
N MET A 75 6.64 -3.87 5.21
CA MET A 75 5.70 -3.06 5.99
C MET A 75 5.26 -3.80 7.25
N ALA A 76 4.69 -3.07 8.20
CA ALA A 76 3.89 -3.69 9.24
C ALA A 76 2.70 -4.43 8.62
N SER A 77 2.31 -5.56 9.20
CA SER A 77 1.10 -6.27 8.78
C SER A 77 -0.13 -5.60 9.40
N ALA A 78 -0.99 -5.05 8.57
CA ALA A 78 -2.29 -4.56 8.99
C ALA A 78 -3.34 -5.67 8.92
N ARG A 79 -4.28 -5.65 9.85
CA ARG A 79 -5.42 -6.58 9.81
C ARG A 79 -6.36 -6.18 8.67
N PRO A 80 -6.80 -7.12 7.83
CA PRO A 80 -7.79 -6.83 6.79
C PRO A 80 -9.08 -6.24 7.38
N LEU A 81 -9.76 -5.41 6.60
CA LEU A 81 -11.03 -4.85 6.99
C LEU A 81 -12.10 -5.95 7.11
N THR A 82 -12.99 -5.81 8.10
CA THR A 82 -14.13 -6.70 8.30
C THR A 82 -15.28 -6.35 7.36
N ALA A 83 -16.30 -7.21 7.25
CA ALA A 83 -17.52 -6.91 6.51
C ALA A 83 -18.22 -5.65 7.04
N SER A 84 -18.21 -5.45 8.37
CA SER A 84 -18.74 -4.24 9.01
C SER A 84 -17.95 -2.98 8.61
N ASP A 85 -16.63 -3.07 8.53
CA ASP A 85 -15.78 -1.98 8.03
C ASP A 85 -16.13 -1.63 6.58
N HIS A 86 -16.32 -2.64 5.72
CA HIS A 86 -16.73 -2.44 4.32
C HIS A 86 -18.06 -1.70 4.21
N GLU A 87 -19.06 -2.09 4.99
CA GLU A 87 -20.37 -1.41 5.01
C GLU A 87 -20.25 0.05 5.42
N ASN A 88 -19.45 0.35 6.45
CA ASN A 88 -19.25 1.71 6.96
C ASN A 88 -18.48 2.60 5.97
N LEU A 89 -17.75 2.03 5.04
CA LEU A 89 -16.89 2.76 4.08
C LEU A 89 -17.45 2.75 2.65
N LEU A 90 -18.66 2.20 2.42
CA LEU A 90 -19.25 2.03 1.08
C LEU A 90 -19.37 3.32 0.27
N ASP A 91 -19.69 4.43 0.93
CA ASP A 91 -19.92 5.72 0.27
C ASP A 91 -18.66 6.61 0.22
N GLY A 92 -17.50 6.04 0.52
CA GLY A 92 -16.25 6.79 0.59
C GLY A 92 -16.09 7.65 1.83
N ASP A 93 -17.11 7.71 2.68
CA ASP A 93 -17.07 8.38 3.98
C ASP A 93 -16.29 7.53 5.00
N GLY A 94 -15.55 8.17 5.88
CA GLY A 94 -14.79 7.50 6.93
C GLY A 94 -13.34 7.17 6.57
N PHE A 95 -12.92 7.36 5.32
CA PHE A 95 -11.51 7.34 4.96
C PHE A 95 -10.83 8.62 5.45
N PRO A 96 -9.59 8.52 5.94
CA PRO A 96 -8.84 9.70 6.35
C PRO A 96 -8.64 10.69 5.20
N ASP A 97 -8.75 11.98 5.51
CA ASP A 97 -8.50 13.05 4.55
C ASP A 97 -7.00 13.33 4.43
N TRP A 98 -6.45 13.17 3.23
CA TRP A 98 -5.04 13.41 2.95
C TRP A 98 -4.69 14.90 2.85
N ASP A 99 -5.66 15.78 2.67
CA ASP A 99 -5.51 17.21 2.41
C ASP A 99 -4.61 17.49 1.21
N TYR A 100 -5.21 17.42 0.03
CA TYR A 100 -4.53 17.78 -1.21
C TYR A 100 -3.98 19.22 -1.14
N MET A 101 -2.71 19.37 -1.42
CA MET A 101 -2.06 20.67 -1.57
C MET A 101 -1.82 20.95 -3.06
N PRO A 102 -2.15 22.17 -3.56
CA PRO A 102 -1.85 22.52 -4.96
C PRO A 102 -0.38 22.33 -5.30
N GLY A 103 -0.09 21.60 -6.38
CA GLY A 103 1.26 21.28 -6.83
C GLY A 103 1.80 19.94 -6.32
N GLU A 104 1.09 19.25 -5.44
CA GLU A 104 1.39 17.88 -5.05
C GLU A 104 0.71 16.88 -5.98
N ASP A 105 1.21 15.66 -6.01
CA ASP A 105 0.53 14.55 -6.65
C ASP A 105 -0.83 14.31 -5.99
N SER A 106 -1.75 13.69 -6.72
CA SER A 106 -3.05 13.27 -6.20
C SER A 106 -2.89 12.35 -4.99
N ASP A 107 -3.99 12.07 -4.29
CA ASP A 107 -3.98 11.16 -3.15
C ASP A 107 -3.22 9.86 -3.48
N PRO A 108 -2.33 9.41 -2.60
CA PRO A 108 -1.48 8.24 -2.89
C PRO A 108 -2.25 6.91 -2.84
N PHE A 109 -3.46 6.92 -2.33
CA PHE A 109 -4.32 5.75 -2.16
C PHE A 109 -5.70 5.99 -2.77
N GLU A 110 -6.40 4.92 -3.06
CA GLU A 110 -7.78 4.96 -3.52
C GLU A 110 -8.76 4.71 -2.35
N PRO A 111 -9.99 5.25 -2.41
CA PRO A 111 -11.02 5.02 -1.39
C PRO A 111 -11.72 3.66 -1.62
N LYS A 112 -10.94 2.58 -1.68
CA LYS A 112 -11.46 1.22 -1.80
C LYS A 112 -10.93 0.35 -0.68
N ALA A 113 -11.79 -0.46 -0.09
CA ALA A 113 -11.50 -1.24 1.11
C ALA A 113 -10.27 -2.16 0.98
N SER A 114 -9.97 -2.67 -0.23
CA SER A 114 -8.81 -3.54 -0.46
C SER A 114 -7.47 -2.85 -0.28
N ASP A 115 -7.41 -1.52 -0.33
CA ASP A 115 -6.18 -0.74 -0.14
C ASP A 115 -5.96 -0.30 1.32
N TRP A 116 -6.84 -0.74 2.22
CA TRP A 116 -6.84 -0.33 3.62
C TRP A 116 -6.85 -1.51 4.57
N GLY A 117 -6.39 -1.27 5.78
CA GLY A 117 -6.39 -2.23 6.89
C GLY A 117 -6.40 -1.51 8.22
N ARG A 118 -6.29 -2.27 9.32
CA ARG A 118 -6.23 -1.70 10.67
C ARG A 118 -4.98 -2.13 11.41
N ILE A 119 -4.37 -1.16 12.10
CA ILE A 119 -3.29 -1.40 13.06
C ILE A 119 -3.74 -0.79 14.38
N ASN A 120 -3.85 -1.62 15.42
CA ASN A 120 -4.31 -1.19 16.75
C ASN A 120 -5.64 -0.41 16.69
N GLY A 121 -6.56 -0.87 15.87
CA GLY A 121 -7.86 -0.23 15.66
C GLY A 121 -7.86 0.99 14.75
N ARG A 122 -6.71 1.49 14.34
CA ARG A 122 -6.58 2.64 13.45
C ARG A 122 -6.62 2.21 11.99
N LEU A 123 -7.43 2.90 11.20
CA LEU A 123 -7.50 2.70 9.75
C LEU A 123 -6.24 3.26 9.07
N VAL A 124 -5.54 2.43 8.31
CA VAL A 124 -4.33 2.81 7.58
C VAL A 124 -4.38 2.31 6.13
N ALA A 125 -3.83 3.09 5.22
CA ALA A 125 -3.63 2.66 3.84
C ALA A 125 -2.49 1.63 3.78
N VAL A 126 -2.73 0.48 3.17
CA VAL A 126 -1.73 -0.58 2.97
C VAL A 126 -1.18 -0.61 1.56
N ASP A 127 -1.86 0.05 0.63
CA ASP A 127 -1.43 0.28 -0.75
C ASP A 127 -1.58 1.76 -1.06
N TYR A 128 -0.46 2.48 -1.19
CA TYR A 128 -0.44 3.92 -1.39
C TYR A 128 0.58 4.37 -2.44
N SER A 129 0.70 3.59 -3.49
CA SER A 129 1.59 3.87 -4.63
C SER A 129 0.85 4.31 -5.89
N THR A 130 -0.39 4.79 -5.76
CA THR A 130 -1.23 5.19 -6.89
C THR A 130 -0.52 6.14 -7.88
N PRO A 131 0.18 7.21 -7.44
CA PRO A 131 0.89 8.09 -8.38
C PRO A 131 2.07 7.45 -9.10
N ALA A 132 2.64 6.37 -8.56
CA ALA A 132 3.78 5.67 -9.14
C ALA A 132 3.37 4.46 -10.01
N HIS A 133 2.09 4.13 -10.04
CA HIS A 133 1.57 2.96 -10.75
C HIS A 133 1.78 3.08 -12.25
N ASP A 134 1.46 4.24 -12.81
CA ASP A 134 1.60 4.54 -14.24
C ASP A 134 2.42 5.80 -14.44
N THR A 135 3.49 5.70 -15.23
CA THR A 135 4.26 6.87 -15.67
C THR A 135 3.61 7.49 -16.90
N ALA A 136 4.05 8.70 -17.28
CA ALA A 136 3.64 9.32 -18.54
C ALA A 136 3.99 8.44 -19.74
N GLU A 137 5.10 7.68 -19.68
CA GLU A 137 5.50 6.73 -20.73
C GLU A 137 4.56 5.55 -20.79
N ASP A 138 4.17 4.97 -19.64
CA ASP A 138 3.19 3.88 -19.58
C ASP A 138 1.86 4.30 -20.19
N LEU A 139 1.39 5.49 -19.85
CA LEU A 139 0.15 6.05 -20.40
C LEU A 139 0.25 6.32 -21.90
N ALA A 140 1.39 6.80 -22.37
CA ALA A 140 1.63 7.03 -23.79
C ALA A 140 1.67 5.71 -24.57
N GLU A 141 2.25 4.66 -23.98
CA GLU A 141 2.26 3.32 -24.57
C GLU A 141 0.86 2.71 -24.63
N MET A 142 0.10 2.81 -23.56
CA MET A 142 -1.30 2.37 -23.52
C MET A 142 -2.14 3.06 -24.60
N ARG A 143 -1.96 4.38 -24.77
CA ARG A 143 -2.65 5.13 -25.81
C ARG A 143 -2.24 4.68 -27.21
N ARG A 144 -0.96 4.44 -27.44
CA ARG A 144 -0.47 3.91 -28.74
C ARG A 144 -1.06 2.53 -29.03
N ALA A 145 -1.11 1.65 -28.05
CA ALA A 145 -1.70 0.32 -28.19
C ALA A 145 -3.21 0.35 -28.46
N ALA A 146 -3.91 1.32 -27.86
CA ALA A 146 -5.37 1.46 -28.02
C ALA A 146 -5.78 2.13 -29.32
N TYR A 147 -5.00 3.11 -29.82
CA TYR A 147 -5.37 3.98 -30.94
C TYR A 147 -4.37 3.96 -32.10
N GLY A 148 -3.21 3.35 -31.91
CA GLY A 148 -2.19 3.24 -32.95
C GLY A 148 -2.47 2.06 -33.87
N LYS A 149 -2.87 2.37 -35.09
CA LYS A 149 -2.75 1.43 -36.22
C LYS A 149 -1.58 1.84 -37.09
#